data_2230e22c6f376ec2e24c2730977410fb
#
_entry.id   2230e22c6f376ec2e24c2730977410fb
#
_cell.length_a   1.000
_cell.length_b   1.000
_cell.length_c   1.000
_cell.angle_alpha   90.00
_cell.angle_beta   90.00
_cell.angle_gamma   90.00
#
_symmetry.space_group_name_H-M   'P 1'
#
loop_
_entity.id
_entity.type
_entity.pdbx_description
1 polymer ?
#
loop_
_entity_poly.entity_id
_entity_poly.type
_entity_poly.pdbx_seq_one_letter_code
_entity_poly.pdbx_strand_id
1 'polypeptide(L)'
;MCGIAGLVSDKLDLQTSLKRLNKAIYHRGPDEKGFYTDKTTNVGLTSTRLSIIGIRHGSQPKISKCKNIILVFNGEIFNYQNLSKTYLNDVNIKSDTEVILKLYEKYGISFLK
;
A
#
# COMPACT_ATOMS: atom_id res chain seq x y z
N MET A 1 9.30 7.63 8.24
CA MET A 1 7.84 7.51 7.94
C MET A 1 7.65 7.53 6.44
N CYS A 2 6.75 6.71 5.93
CA CYS A 2 6.47 6.64 4.50
C CYS A 2 5.67 7.86 4.00
N GLY A 3 5.61 8.05 2.70
CA GLY A 3 4.70 8.98 2.03
C GLY A 3 3.80 8.22 1.08
N ILE A 4 2.54 8.61 1.00
CA ILE A 4 1.58 8.05 0.05
C ILE A 4 0.88 9.18 -0.69
N ALA A 5 0.57 8.95 -1.96
CA ALA A 5 -0.24 9.85 -2.77
C ALA A 5 -0.99 9.06 -3.84
N GLY A 6 -2.09 9.63 -4.30
CA GLY A 6 -2.88 9.06 -5.37
C GLY A 6 -3.65 10.11 -6.14
N LEU A 7 -4.11 9.73 -7.31
CA LEU A 7 -4.98 10.56 -8.13
C LEU A 7 -5.95 9.71 -8.94
N VAL A 8 -7.08 10.31 -9.27
CA VAL A 8 -8.05 9.78 -10.22
C VAL A 8 -8.28 10.85 -11.27
N SER A 9 -7.98 10.55 -12.54
CA SER A 9 -8.15 11.52 -13.63
C SER A 9 -8.17 10.84 -14.99
N ASP A 10 -9.14 11.21 -15.79
CA ASP A 10 -9.25 10.85 -17.21
C ASP A 10 -8.55 11.86 -18.14
N LYS A 11 -8.12 13.01 -17.60
CA LYS A 11 -7.52 14.13 -18.34
C LYS A 11 -6.01 14.21 -18.22
N LEU A 12 -5.43 13.62 -17.16
CA LEU A 12 -4.01 13.72 -16.88
C LEU A 12 -3.27 12.44 -17.30
N ASP A 13 -2.05 12.61 -17.75
CA ASP A 13 -1.15 11.46 -17.85
C ASP A 13 -0.77 10.97 -16.44
N LEU A 14 -1.28 9.79 -16.10
CA LEU A 14 -1.13 9.22 -14.76
C LEU A 14 0.35 9.03 -14.38
N GLN A 15 1.18 8.55 -15.33
CA GLN A 15 2.58 8.27 -15.03
C GLN A 15 3.36 9.54 -14.71
N THR A 16 3.22 10.58 -15.53
CA THR A 16 3.88 11.86 -15.31
C THR A 16 3.40 12.52 -14.02
N SER A 17 2.09 12.47 -13.77
CA SER A 17 1.49 13.04 -12.55
C SER A 17 1.96 12.30 -11.29
N LEU A 18 2.03 10.97 -11.32
CA LEU A 18 2.54 10.19 -10.20
C LEU A 18 4.02 10.44 -9.92
N LYS A 19 4.84 10.61 -10.95
CA LYS A 19 6.26 10.99 -10.76
C LYS A 19 6.39 12.33 -10.04
N ARG A 20 5.55 13.31 -10.39
CA ARG A 20 5.52 14.63 -9.70
C ARG A 20 5.07 14.49 -8.26
N LEU A 21 3.99 13.74 -8.00
CA LEU A 21 3.49 13.47 -6.63
C LEU A 21 4.55 12.74 -5.80
N ASN A 22 5.17 11.70 -6.36
CA ASN A 22 6.22 10.96 -5.68
C ASN A 22 7.41 11.85 -5.32
N LYS A 23 7.83 12.75 -6.23
CA LYS A 23 8.89 13.73 -5.95
C LYS A 23 8.51 14.67 -4.79
N ALA A 24 7.26 15.11 -4.73
CA ALA A 24 6.79 15.99 -3.67
C ALA A 24 6.82 15.32 -2.27
N ILE A 25 6.54 14.01 -2.21
CA ILE A 25 6.56 13.25 -0.95
C ILE A 25 7.89 12.52 -0.67
N TYR A 26 8.89 12.68 -1.52
CA TYR A 26 10.15 11.96 -1.44
C TYR A 26 10.90 12.13 -0.10
N HIS A 27 10.81 13.33 0.49
CA HIS A 27 11.42 13.64 1.78
C HIS A 27 10.92 12.76 2.93
N ARG A 28 9.78 12.10 2.78
CA ARG A 28 9.18 11.21 3.79
C ARG A 28 9.78 9.80 3.80
N GLY A 29 10.35 9.36 2.70
CA GLY A 29 10.92 8.02 2.62
C GLY A 29 11.74 7.83 1.35
N PRO A 30 13.02 8.17 1.37
CA PRO A 30 13.86 8.16 0.17
C PRO A 30 14.35 6.77 -0.27
N ASP A 31 14.15 5.72 0.55
CA ASP A 31 14.78 4.42 0.33
C ASP A 31 14.13 3.63 -0.81
N GLU A 32 12.80 3.74 -0.95
CA GLU A 32 12.05 3.00 -1.96
C GLU A 32 10.93 3.86 -2.56
N LYS A 33 10.67 3.66 -3.85
CA LYS A 33 9.59 4.31 -4.60
C LYS A 33 8.71 3.26 -5.22
N GLY A 34 7.40 3.41 -5.08
CA GLY A 34 6.43 2.53 -5.69
C GLY A 34 5.40 3.28 -6.51
N PHE A 35 4.96 2.65 -7.60
CA PHE A 35 3.98 3.22 -8.54
C PHE A 35 2.98 2.15 -8.97
N TYR A 36 1.74 2.55 -9.09
CA TYR A 36 0.68 1.77 -9.70
C TYR A 36 -0.19 2.67 -10.57
N THR A 37 -0.55 2.20 -11.76
CA THR A 37 -1.48 2.89 -12.65
C THR A 37 -2.48 1.89 -13.21
N ASP A 38 -3.74 2.29 -13.23
CA ASP A 38 -4.80 1.59 -13.94
C ASP A 38 -5.50 2.59 -14.88
N LYS A 39 -5.31 2.38 -16.18
CA LYS A 39 -5.90 3.22 -17.22
C LYS A 39 -7.40 2.98 -17.39
N THR A 40 -7.90 1.80 -17.02
CA THR A 40 -9.31 1.46 -17.13
C THR A 40 -10.15 2.24 -16.12
N THR A 41 -9.64 2.35 -14.90
CA THR A 41 -10.30 3.10 -13.81
C THR A 41 -9.76 4.52 -13.66
N ASN A 42 -8.74 4.89 -14.44
CA ASN A 42 -8.07 6.19 -14.38
C ASN A 42 -7.47 6.49 -13.00
N VAL A 43 -7.02 5.46 -12.30
CA VAL A 43 -6.45 5.55 -10.95
C VAL A 43 -4.93 5.44 -11.01
N GLY A 44 -4.26 6.30 -10.25
CA GLY A 44 -2.84 6.21 -9.99
C GLY A 44 -2.52 6.29 -8.51
N LEU A 45 -1.62 5.42 -8.02
CA LEU A 45 -1.13 5.40 -6.65
C LEU A 45 0.39 5.42 -6.63
N THR A 46 0.96 6.09 -5.65
CA THR A 46 2.41 6.10 -5.43
C THR A 46 2.75 6.11 -3.96
N SER A 47 3.91 5.53 -3.63
CA SER A 47 4.46 5.53 -2.29
C SER A 47 5.94 5.85 -2.30
N THR A 48 6.41 6.44 -1.20
CA THR A 48 7.82 6.53 -0.83
C THR A 48 7.99 5.87 0.53
N ARG A 49 9.07 5.13 0.73
CA ARG A 49 9.26 4.33 1.94
C ARG A 49 10.59 4.64 2.60
N LEU A 50 10.55 4.76 3.92
CA LEU A 50 11.71 4.71 4.78
C LEU A 50 11.79 3.30 5.39
N SER A 51 12.80 2.55 5.00
CA SER A 51 12.94 1.12 5.35
C SER A 51 13.59 0.95 6.72
N ILE A 52 12.83 1.12 7.80
CA ILE A 52 13.31 0.94 9.17
C ILE A 52 13.19 -0.53 9.61
N ILE A 53 12.11 -1.22 9.23
CA ILE A 53 11.83 -2.61 9.58
C ILE A 53 11.26 -3.35 8.36
N GLY A 54 11.61 -4.64 8.20
CA GLY A 54 11.00 -5.47 7.16
C GLY A 54 11.41 -5.13 5.72
N ILE A 55 12.68 -4.85 5.50
CA ILE A 55 13.26 -4.40 4.22
C ILE A 55 12.77 -5.22 3.01
N ARG A 56 12.50 -6.52 3.16
CA ARG A 56 12.17 -7.42 2.05
C ARG A 56 10.67 -7.62 1.78
N HIS A 57 9.77 -7.23 2.68
CA HIS A 57 8.35 -7.63 2.59
C HIS A 57 7.34 -6.48 2.61
N GLY A 58 7.77 -5.25 2.74
CA GLY A 58 6.93 -4.07 2.86
C GLY A 58 6.85 -3.17 1.63
N SER A 59 7.29 -3.64 0.44
CA SER A 59 7.19 -2.83 -0.78
C SER A 59 5.73 -2.47 -1.10
N GLN A 60 5.54 -1.22 -1.53
CA GLN A 60 4.23 -0.66 -1.85
C GLN A 60 4.29 0.05 -3.21
N PRO A 61 3.17 0.16 -3.94
CA PRO A 61 1.82 -0.36 -3.64
C PRO A 61 1.77 -1.88 -3.58
N LYS A 62 1.02 -2.42 -2.61
CA LYS A 62 0.82 -3.86 -2.47
C LYS A 62 -0.44 -4.27 -3.22
N ILE A 63 -0.34 -5.33 -4.01
CA ILE A 63 -1.42 -5.80 -4.87
C ILE A 63 -1.92 -7.14 -4.33
N SER A 64 -3.25 -7.29 -4.21
CA SER A 64 -3.89 -8.54 -3.83
C SER A 64 -3.66 -9.64 -4.86
N LYS A 65 -3.80 -10.90 -4.46
CA LYS A 65 -3.66 -12.04 -5.37
C LYS A 65 -4.66 -11.98 -6.54
N CYS A 66 -5.89 -11.55 -6.27
CA CYS A 66 -6.93 -11.35 -7.29
C CYS A 66 -6.72 -10.08 -8.14
N LYS A 67 -5.72 -9.25 -7.81
CA LYS A 67 -5.39 -7.98 -8.47
C LYS A 67 -6.50 -6.91 -8.42
N ASN A 68 -7.54 -7.11 -7.61
CA ASN A 68 -8.67 -6.18 -7.50
C ASN A 68 -8.49 -5.15 -6.37
N ILE A 69 -7.50 -5.35 -5.51
CA ILE A 69 -7.22 -4.46 -4.39
C ILE A 69 -5.77 -4.03 -4.46
N ILE A 70 -5.56 -2.73 -4.42
CA ILE A 70 -4.24 -2.11 -4.41
C ILE A 70 -4.14 -1.25 -3.16
N LEU A 71 -3.12 -1.50 -2.36
CA LEU A 71 -2.90 -0.83 -1.08
C LEU A 71 -1.64 0.04 -1.10
N VAL A 72 -1.79 1.29 -0.71
CA VAL A 72 -0.72 2.14 -0.20
C VAL A 72 -1.05 2.52 1.24
N PHE A 73 -0.06 2.44 2.12
CA PHE A 73 -0.27 2.61 3.55
C PHE A 73 0.88 3.41 4.18
N ASN A 74 0.53 4.41 4.96
CA ASN A 74 1.47 5.15 5.79
C ASN A 74 1.02 5.06 7.25
N GLY A 75 1.57 4.11 7.96
CA GLY A 75 1.24 3.82 9.36
C GLY A 75 2.00 2.60 9.84
N GLU A 76 1.63 2.11 11.00
CA GLU A 76 2.20 0.91 11.60
C GLU A 76 1.15 0.20 12.44
N ILE A 77 1.01 -1.12 12.26
CA ILE A 77 0.11 -1.96 13.04
C ILE A 77 0.96 -2.89 13.91
N PHE A 78 1.20 -2.49 15.15
CA PHE A 78 2.08 -3.23 16.07
C PHE A 78 1.60 -4.65 16.38
N ASN A 79 0.30 -4.86 16.42
CA ASN A 79 -0.32 -6.15 16.74
C ASN A 79 -0.68 -6.99 15.49
N TYR A 80 -0.07 -6.71 14.34
CA TYR A 80 -0.41 -7.38 13.07
C TYR A 80 -0.31 -8.90 13.13
N GLN A 81 0.64 -9.45 13.88
CA GLN A 81 0.78 -10.90 14.05
C GLN A 81 -0.40 -11.50 14.82
N ASN A 82 -0.90 -10.82 15.84
CA ASN A 82 -2.07 -11.26 16.60
C ASN A 82 -3.34 -11.19 15.73
N LEU A 83 -3.52 -10.10 15.00
CA LEU A 83 -4.62 -9.95 14.04
C LEU A 83 -4.60 -11.04 12.98
N SER A 84 -3.43 -11.37 12.47
CA SER A 84 -3.27 -12.44 11.49
C SER A 84 -3.68 -13.80 12.04
N LYS A 85 -3.23 -14.15 13.23
CA LYS A 85 -3.61 -15.41 13.89
C LYS A 85 -5.11 -15.48 14.18
N THR A 86 -5.67 -14.40 14.72
CA THR A 86 -7.06 -14.37 15.18
C THR A 86 -8.07 -14.38 14.03
N TYR A 87 -7.83 -13.59 13.01
CA TYR A 87 -8.83 -13.35 11.97
C TYR A 87 -8.54 -14.02 10.62
N LEU A 88 -7.28 -14.33 10.34
CA LEU A 88 -6.86 -14.93 9.07
C LEU A 88 -6.38 -16.38 9.21
N ASN A 89 -6.17 -16.87 10.42
CA ASN A 89 -5.56 -18.19 10.71
C ASN A 89 -4.22 -18.39 9.97
N ASP A 90 -3.47 -17.30 9.77
CA ASP A 90 -2.22 -17.31 9.02
C ASP A 90 -1.07 -16.80 9.90
N VAL A 91 -0.12 -17.69 10.17
CA VAL A 91 1.07 -17.38 10.98
C VAL A 91 2.27 -16.93 10.14
N ASN A 92 2.15 -16.98 8.81
CA ASN A 92 3.25 -16.69 7.89
C ASN A 92 3.25 -15.27 7.35
N ILE A 93 2.31 -14.43 7.78
CA ILE A 93 2.25 -13.02 7.38
C ILE A 93 3.47 -12.26 7.93
N LYS A 94 4.17 -11.56 7.06
CA LYS A 94 5.47 -10.94 7.35
C LYS A 94 5.44 -9.43 7.48
N SER A 95 4.29 -8.79 7.22
CA SER A 95 4.15 -7.34 7.33
C SER A 95 2.73 -6.93 7.70
N ASP A 96 2.61 -5.78 8.34
CA ASP A 96 1.33 -5.15 8.67
C ASP A 96 0.52 -4.78 7.42
N THR A 97 1.17 -4.31 6.36
CA THR A 97 0.51 -4.04 5.07
C THR A 97 -0.11 -5.29 4.46
N GLU A 98 0.50 -6.45 4.65
CA GLU A 98 -0.08 -7.72 4.18
C GLU A 98 -1.32 -8.11 4.98
N VAL A 99 -1.31 -7.88 6.30
CA VAL A 99 -2.47 -8.12 7.16
C VAL A 99 -3.64 -7.23 6.74
N ILE A 100 -3.42 -5.93 6.54
CA ILE A 100 -4.44 -4.99 6.07
C ILE A 100 -5.08 -5.49 4.78
N LEU A 101 -4.24 -5.84 3.80
CA LEU A 101 -4.72 -6.30 2.50
C LEU A 101 -5.59 -7.54 2.62
N LYS A 102 -5.15 -8.55 3.38
CA LYS A 102 -5.89 -9.81 3.57
C LYS A 102 -7.16 -9.61 4.41
N LEU A 103 -7.14 -8.75 5.42
CA LEU A 103 -8.34 -8.43 6.20
C LEU A 103 -9.37 -7.71 5.33
N TYR A 104 -8.94 -6.78 4.48
CA TYR A 104 -9.83 -6.12 3.54
C TYR A 104 -10.39 -7.09 2.49
N GLU A 105 -9.58 -8.02 1.96
CA GLU A 105 -10.05 -9.08 1.06
C GLU A 105 -11.15 -9.92 1.71
N LYS A 106 -11.01 -10.23 3.00
CA LYS A 106 -11.93 -11.12 3.73
C LYS A 106 -13.19 -10.42 4.22
N TYR A 107 -13.07 -9.20 4.72
CA TYR A 107 -14.15 -8.52 5.45
C TYR A 107 -14.61 -7.21 4.80
N GLY A 108 -13.97 -6.78 3.70
CA GLY A 108 -14.22 -5.46 3.12
C GLY A 108 -13.95 -4.35 4.12
N ILE A 109 -14.66 -3.24 4.01
CA ILE A 109 -14.50 -2.08 4.90
C ILE A 109 -14.81 -2.38 6.38
N SER A 110 -15.52 -3.47 6.65
CA SER A 110 -15.90 -3.86 8.02
C SER A 110 -14.71 -4.22 8.90
N PHE A 111 -13.53 -4.51 8.31
CA PHE A 111 -12.33 -4.81 9.07
C PHE A 111 -11.83 -3.62 9.93
N LEU A 112 -12.31 -2.40 9.65
CA LEU A 112 -11.98 -1.18 10.41
C LEU A 112 -12.83 -0.99 11.67
N LYS A 113 -13.81 -1.86 11.91
CA LYS A 113 -14.68 -1.85 13.09
C LYS A 113 -14.22 -2.85 14.12
#